data_4b2d3f59195378fd09018f0411884a50
#
_entry.id   4b2d3f59195378fd09018f0411884a50
#
_cell.length_a   1.000
_cell.length_b   1.000
_cell.length_c   1.000
_cell.angle_alpha   90.00
_cell.angle_beta   90.00
_cell.angle_gamma   90.00
#
_symmetry.space_group_name_H-M   'P 1'
#
loop_
_entity.id
_entity.type
_entity.pdbx_description
1 polymer ?
#
loop_
_entity_poly.entity_id
_entity_poly.type
_entity_poly.pdbx_seq_one_letter_code
_entity_poly.pdbx_strand_id
1 'polypeptide(L)'
;MQVTFESRDPDGAELRDTATERVMFVMRRMAWRVAHAKLRLTDVNGPRGGVDKQCRLEIKTTHAGTVTITALARDWRTAIEGALYRAGKRLLRNVQRRRDVNRGHQQRRDLAIEIEN
;
A
#
# COMPACT_ATOMS: atom_id res chain seq x y z
N MET A 1 -2.72 5.02 -11.74
CA MET A 1 -3.11 4.80 -10.33
C MET A 1 -4.13 5.84 -9.91
N GLN A 2 -5.20 5.42 -9.30
CA GLN A 2 -6.23 6.29 -8.75
C GLN A 2 -6.11 6.30 -7.22
N VAL A 3 -6.21 7.48 -6.61
CA VAL A 3 -6.11 7.64 -5.16
C VAL A 3 -7.43 8.17 -4.62
N THR A 4 -7.98 7.49 -3.61
CA THR A 4 -9.19 7.92 -2.90
C THR A 4 -8.83 8.20 -1.43
N PHE A 5 -9.32 9.32 -0.92
CA PHE A 5 -9.10 9.72 0.46
C PHE A 5 -10.44 9.87 1.16
N GLU A 6 -10.56 9.29 2.36
CA GLU A 6 -11.75 9.42 3.20
C GLU A 6 -11.33 9.76 4.63
N SER A 7 -12.04 10.68 5.25
CA SER A 7 -11.90 10.97 6.68
C SER A 7 -13.24 11.38 7.25
N ARG A 8 -13.64 10.76 8.36
CA ARG A 8 -14.82 11.15 9.11
C ARG A 8 -14.54 12.29 10.07
N ASP A 9 -13.28 12.47 10.44
CA ASP A 9 -12.82 13.50 11.34
C ASP A 9 -12.45 14.76 10.54
N PRO A 10 -12.96 15.96 10.94
CA PRO A 10 -12.62 17.20 10.22
C PRO A 10 -11.14 17.51 10.21
N ASP A 11 -10.42 17.25 11.30
CA ASP A 11 -8.98 17.48 11.37
C ASP A 11 -8.22 16.58 10.40
N GLY A 12 -8.65 15.31 10.28
CA GLY A 12 -8.11 14.40 9.30
C GLY A 12 -8.41 14.85 7.87
N ALA A 13 -9.61 15.40 7.64
CA ALA A 13 -10.02 15.85 6.31
C ALA A 13 -9.15 16.98 5.75
N GLU A 14 -8.57 17.79 6.63
CA GLU A 14 -7.64 18.87 6.23
C GLU A 14 -6.36 18.33 5.60
N LEU A 15 -6.03 17.06 5.84
CA LEU A 15 -4.83 16.42 5.31
C LEU A 15 -5.02 15.76 3.94
N ARG A 16 -6.18 15.93 3.32
CA ARG A 16 -6.51 15.29 2.04
C ARG A 16 -5.42 15.48 0.99
N ASP A 17 -5.05 16.72 0.72
CA ASP A 17 -4.08 17.04 -0.32
C ASP A 17 -2.69 16.51 0.03
N THR A 18 -2.26 16.73 1.26
CA THR A 18 -0.97 16.24 1.75
C THR A 18 -0.89 14.72 1.69
N ALA A 19 -1.94 14.04 2.17
CA ALA A 19 -1.99 12.57 2.17
C ALA A 19 -1.98 12.02 0.74
N THR A 20 -2.77 12.60 -0.16
CA THR A 20 -2.83 12.19 -1.55
C THR A 20 -1.47 12.33 -2.23
N GLU A 21 -0.81 13.45 -2.03
CA GLU A 21 0.54 13.68 -2.57
C GLU A 21 1.55 12.66 -2.03
N ARG A 22 1.48 12.35 -0.75
CA ARG A 22 2.37 11.37 -0.13
C ARG A 22 2.14 9.97 -0.68
N VAL A 23 0.89 9.56 -0.84
CA VAL A 23 0.56 8.26 -1.45
C VAL A 23 1.15 8.18 -2.86
N MET A 24 0.93 9.19 -3.68
CA MET A 24 1.44 9.23 -5.04
C MET A 24 2.96 9.20 -5.07
N PHE A 25 3.61 9.94 -4.18
CA PHE A 25 5.07 9.96 -4.09
C PHE A 25 5.65 8.60 -3.72
N VAL A 26 5.10 7.97 -2.67
CA VAL A 26 5.61 6.68 -2.18
C VAL A 26 5.36 5.56 -3.20
N MET A 27 4.21 5.60 -3.88
CA MET A 27 3.80 4.54 -4.81
C MET A 27 4.27 4.76 -6.25
N ARG A 28 4.89 5.91 -6.57
CA ARG A 28 5.23 6.27 -7.97
C ARG A 28 6.08 5.23 -8.70
N ARG A 29 7.00 4.56 -8.00
CA ARG A 29 7.87 3.54 -8.60
C ARG A 29 7.10 2.28 -8.98
N MET A 30 5.95 2.07 -8.35
CA MET A 30 5.12 0.89 -8.55
C MET A 30 3.73 1.27 -9.09
N ALA A 31 3.57 2.49 -9.60
CA ALA A 31 2.28 3.00 -10.08
C ALA A 31 1.67 2.11 -11.16
N TRP A 32 2.49 1.48 -11.99
CA TRP A 32 2.05 0.56 -13.03
C TRP A 32 1.47 -0.76 -12.47
N ARG A 33 1.77 -1.08 -11.21
CA ARG A 33 1.23 -2.25 -10.52
C ARG A 33 0.07 -1.92 -9.59
N VAL A 34 -0.10 -0.65 -9.26
CA VAL A 34 -1.16 -0.20 -8.36
C VAL A 34 -2.29 0.40 -9.20
N ALA A 35 -3.42 -0.28 -9.20
CA ALA A 35 -4.61 0.23 -9.89
C ALA A 35 -5.30 1.31 -9.07
N HIS A 36 -5.42 1.10 -7.76
CA HIS A 36 -6.13 2.00 -6.87
C HIS A 36 -5.55 1.95 -5.47
N ALA A 37 -5.39 3.11 -4.85
CA ALA A 37 -5.01 3.24 -3.44
C ALA A 37 -6.09 4.04 -2.71
N LYS A 38 -6.63 3.46 -1.63
CA LYS A 38 -7.65 4.10 -0.80
C LYS A 38 -7.12 4.28 0.60
N LEU A 39 -7.11 5.53 1.06
CA LEU A 39 -6.66 5.88 2.40
C LEU A 39 -7.84 6.38 3.22
N ARG A 40 -8.05 5.79 4.40
CA ARG A 40 -9.12 6.17 5.32
C ARG A 40 -8.54 6.52 6.67
N LEU A 41 -8.92 7.70 7.19
CA LEU A 41 -8.55 8.15 8.52
C LEU A 41 -9.73 8.02 9.47
N THR A 42 -9.49 7.44 10.64
CA THR A 42 -10.51 7.23 11.67
C THR A 42 -9.91 7.50 13.05
N ASP A 43 -10.63 8.25 13.88
CA ASP A 43 -10.29 8.43 15.29
C ASP A 43 -11.02 7.32 16.06
N VAL A 44 -10.28 6.33 16.59
CA VAL A 44 -10.88 5.16 17.22
C VAL A 44 -11.27 5.34 18.67
N ASN A 45 -10.72 6.35 19.36
CA ASN A 45 -11.01 6.63 20.76
C ASN A 45 -11.74 7.96 20.99
N GLY A 46 -11.92 8.76 19.93
CA GLY A 46 -12.60 10.05 20.02
C GLY A 46 -11.85 11.04 20.91
N PRO A 47 -12.58 11.84 21.72
CA PRO A 47 -11.97 12.94 22.48
C PRO A 47 -11.06 12.51 23.64
N ARG A 48 -10.95 11.23 23.94
CA ARG A 48 -10.08 10.74 25.03
C ARG A 48 -8.59 10.88 24.72
N GLY A 49 -8.20 11.03 23.44
CA GLY A 49 -6.81 11.19 23.06
C GLY A 49 -5.99 9.91 23.15
N GLY A 50 -4.67 10.04 23.05
CA GLY A 50 -3.73 8.93 23.10
C GLY A 50 -3.38 8.40 21.71
N VAL A 51 -3.11 7.08 21.61
CA VAL A 51 -2.79 6.40 20.33
C VAL A 51 -4.13 6.00 19.69
N ASP A 52 -4.77 6.94 19.06
CA ASP A 52 -6.15 6.81 18.60
C ASP A 52 -6.38 7.20 17.13
N LYS A 53 -5.36 7.70 16.45
CA LYS A 53 -5.47 8.08 15.04
C LYS A 53 -5.11 6.88 14.19
N GLN A 54 -6.11 6.35 13.50
CA GLN A 54 -5.95 5.17 12.64
C GLN A 54 -5.91 5.58 11.17
N CYS A 55 -4.92 5.07 10.45
CA CYS A 55 -4.84 5.17 9.00
C CYS A 55 -4.94 3.77 8.42
N ARG A 56 -5.96 3.55 7.60
CA ARG A 56 -6.13 2.31 6.84
C ARG A 56 -5.84 2.58 5.38
N LEU A 57 -4.90 1.84 4.83
CA LEU A 57 -4.50 1.97 3.42
C LEU A 57 -4.80 0.66 2.70
N GLU A 58 -5.70 0.71 1.73
CA GLU A 58 -6.03 -0.40 0.86
C GLU A 58 -5.42 -0.14 -0.52
N ILE A 59 -4.62 -1.08 -1.00
CA ILE A 59 -3.97 -0.97 -2.31
C ILE A 59 -4.42 -2.14 -3.18
N LYS A 60 -5.16 -1.83 -4.23
CA LYS A 60 -5.52 -2.82 -5.24
C LYS A 60 -4.43 -2.86 -6.29
N THR A 61 -3.78 -4.01 -6.41
CA THR A 61 -2.76 -4.24 -7.41
C THR A 61 -3.37 -4.83 -8.67
N THR A 62 -2.69 -4.68 -9.80
CA THR A 62 -3.19 -5.19 -11.08
C THR A 62 -3.15 -6.72 -11.17
N HIS A 63 -2.23 -7.38 -10.45
CA HIS A 63 -2.04 -8.83 -10.56
C HIS A 63 -1.83 -9.57 -9.25
N ALA A 64 -1.68 -8.89 -8.12
CA ALA A 64 -1.31 -9.53 -6.86
C ALA A 64 -2.39 -9.39 -5.76
N GLY A 65 -3.61 -9.02 -6.14
CA GLY A 65 -4.72 -8.85 -5.20
C GLY A 65 -4.66 -7.53 -4.44
N THR A 66 -5.26 -7.51 -3.26
CA THR A 66 -5.37 -6.31 -2.43
C THR A 66 -4.46 -6.41 -1.21
N VAL A 67 -3.69 -5.35 -0.96
CA VAL A 67 -2.87 -5.20 0.23
C VAL A 67 -3.57 -4.20 1.16
N THR A 68 -3.81 -4.61 2.41
CA THR A 68 -4.43 -3.73 3.41
C THR A 68 -3.47 -3.55 4.58
N ILE A 69 -3.17 -2.29 4.90
CA ILE A 69 -2.32 -1.91 6.01
C ILE A 69 -3.11 -1.00 6.94
N THR A 70 -3.02 -1.25 8.24
CA THR A 70 -3.60 -0.40 9.28
C THR A 70 -2.49 0.06 10.20
N ALA A 71 -2.39 1.36 10.43
CA ALA A 71 -1.42 1.97 11.34
C ALA A 71 -2.14 2.85 12.35
N LEU A 72 -1.69 2.81 13.60
CA LEU A 72 -2.19 3.62 14.69
C LEU A 72 -1.09 4.54 15.20
N ALA A 73 -1.43 5.78 15.49
CA ALA A 73 -0.50 6.76 16.05
C ALA A 73 -1.27 7.82 16.85
N ARG A 74 -0.53 8.72 17.51
CA ARG A 74 -1.12 9.82 18.27
C ARG A 74 -1.57 10.97 17.38
N ASP A 75 -1.00 11.07 16.18
CA ASP A 75 -1.36 12.10 15.22
C ASP A 75 -1.54 11.49 13.83
N TRP A 76 -2.26 12.22 12.97
CA TRP A 76 -2.61 11.76 11.64
C TRP A 76 -1.39 11.55 10.73
N ARG A 77 -0.43 12.45 10.78
CA ARG A 77 0.74 12.38 9.91
C ARG A 77 1.58 11.13 10.20
N THR A 78 1.79 10.84 11.48
CA THR A 78 2.54 9.63 11.88
C THR A 78 1.80 8.37 11.46
N ALA A 79 0.47 8.34 11.60
CA ALA A 79 -0.33 7.21 11.17
C ALA A 79 -0.24 7.01 9.65
N ILE A 80 -0.36 8.08 8.87
CA ILE A 80 -0.25 8.03 7.41
C ILE A 80 1.13 7.53 6.97
N GLU A 81 2.19 8.13 7.50
CA GLU A 81 3.56 7.74 7.12
C GLU A 81 3.88 6.31 7.52
N GLY A 82 3.40 5.87 8.69
CA GLY A 82 3.55 4.49 9.13
C GLY A 82 2.85 3.50 8.20
N ALA A 83 1.63 3.80 7.77
CA ALA A 83 0.89 2.97 6.84
C ALA A 83 1.58 2.93 5.48
N LEU A 84 2.04 4.05 4.96
CA LEU A 84 2.75 4.13 3.67
C LEU A 84 4.07 3.36 3.69
N TYR A 85 4.84 3.48 4.76
CA TYR A 85 6.10 2.77 4.89
C TYR A 85 5.89 1.25 4.85
N ARG A 86 4.94 0.75 5.63
CA ARG A 86 4.62 -0.67 5.67
C ARG A 86 4.05 -1.18 4.35
N ALA A 87 3.20 -0.38 3.72
CA ALA A 87 2.63 -0.73 2.42
C ALA A 87 3.70 -0.81 1.34
N GLY A 88 4.61 0.15 1.30
CA GLY A 88 5.73 0.15 0.35
C GLY A 88 6.59 -1.09 0.49
N LYS A 89 6.94 -1.48 1.71
CA LYS A 89 7.70 -2.70 1.96
C LYS A 89 6.96 -3.95 1.51
N ARG A 90 5.68 -4.04 1.81
CA ARG A 90 4.87 -5.20 1.45
C ARG A 90 4.72 -5.36 -0.06
N LEU A 91 4.49 -4.26 -0.76
CA LEU A 91 4.42 -4.26 -2.22
C LEU A 91 5.74 -4.68 -2.84
N LEU A 92 6.85 -4.20 -2.32
CA LEU A 92 8.18 -4.58 -2.81
C LEU A 92 8.43 -6.08 -2.64
N ARG A 93 8.07 -6.66 -1.50
CA ARG A 93 8.16 -8.11 -1.28
C ARG A 93 7.32 -8.89 -2.27
N ASN A 94 6.10 -8.46 -2.53
CA ASN A 94 5.21 -9.12 -3.47
C ASN A 94 5.79 -9.09 -4.88
N VAL A 95 6.40 -7.99 -5.29
CA VAL A 95 7.09 -7.86 -6.58
C VAL A 95 8.27 -8.83 -6.66
N GLN A 96 9.09 -8.91 -5.63
CA GLN A 96 10.24 -9.81 -5.57
C GLN A 96 9.82 -11.27 -5.63
N ARG A 97 8.84 -11.68 -4.85
CA ARG A 97 8.31 -13.06 -4.89
C ARG A 97 7.83 -13.44 -6.29
N ARG A 98 7.15 -12.54 -6.96
CA ARG A 98 6.66 -12.78 -8.31
C ARG A 98 7.78 -12.96 -9.32
N ARG A 99 8.82 -12.13 -9.22
CA ARG A 99 10.02 -12.27 -10.05
C ARG A 99 10.71 -13.60 -9.82
N ASP A 100 10.84 -14.04 -8.58
CA ASP A 100 11.47 -15.30 -8.23
C ASP A 100 10.66 -16.49 -8.77
N VAL A 101 9.34 -16.46 -8.63
CA VAL A 101 8.46 -17.48 -9.20
C VAL A 101 8.57 -17.52 -10.74
N ASN A 102 8.56 -16.38 -11.40
CA ASN A 102 8.70 -16.30 -12.85
C ASN A 102 10.05 -16.83 -13.34
N ARG A 103 11.13 -16.54 -12.62
CA ARG A 103 12.45 -17.09 -12.92
C ARG A 103 12.45 -18.60 -12.81
N GLY A 104 11.84 -19.16 -11.78
CA GLY A 104 11.71 -20.60 -11.60
C GLY A 104 10.95 -21.25 -12.74
N HIS A 105 9.85 -20.67 -13.17
CA HIS A 105 9.08 -21.17 -14.32
C HIS A 105 9.88 -21.10 -15.62
N GLN A 106 10.60 -20.03 -15.84
CA GLN A 106 11.44 -19.87 -17.04
C GLN A 106 12.54 -20.91 -17.10
N GLN A 107 13.23 -21.15 -15.99
CA GLN A 107 14.27 -22.19 -15.93
C GLN A 107 13.72 -23.58 -16.21
N ARG A 108 12.56 -23.92 -15.70
CA ARG A 108 11.90 -25.20 -15.98
C ARG A 108 11.55 -25.36 -17.45
N ARG A 109 11.09 -24.31 -18.11
CA ARG A 109 10.80 -24.33 -19.54
C ARG A 109 12.06 -24.56 -20.37
N ASP A 110 13.14 -23.86 -20.02
CA ASP A 110 14.42 -23.98 -20.72
C ASP A 110 14.97 -25.41 -20.60
N LEU A 111 14.90 -26.00 -19.41
CA LEU A 111 15.32 -27.39 -19.18
C LEU A 111 14.44 -28.37 -19.96
N ALA A 112 13.15 -28.17 -20.02
CA ALA A 112 12.24 -29.02 -20.77
C ALA A 112 12.55 -29.00 -22.27
N ILE A 113 12.85 -27.83 -22.82
CA ILE A 113 13.23 -27.67 -24.24
C ILE A 113 14.54 -28.39 -24.53
N GLU A 114 15.54 -28.29 -23.66
CA GLU A 114 16.82 -28.97 -23.82
C GLU A 114 16.67 -30.51 -23.82
N ILE A 115 15.77 -31.03 -22.96
CA ILE A 115 15.53 -32.48 -22.86
C ILE A 115 14.81 -33.01 -24.09
N GLU A 116 13.93 -32.26 -24.70
CA GLU A 116 13.17 -32.65 -25.88
C GLU A 116 13.99 -32.61 -27.16
N ASN A 117 15.07 -31.88 -27.17
CA ASN A 117 16.01 -31.79 -28.31
C ASN A 117 17.17 -32.76 -28.15
#